data_5664c34957a1d11d698ea96734800585
#
_entry.id   5664c34957a1d11d698ea96734800585
#
_cell.length_a   1.000
_cell.length_b   1.000
_cell.length_c   1.000
_cell.angle_alpha   90.00
_cell.angle_beta   90.00
_cell.angle_gamma   90.00
#
_symmetry.space_group_name_H-M   'P 1'
#
loop_
_entity.id
_entity.type
_entity.pdbx_description
1 polymer ?
#
loop_
_entity_poly.entity_id
_entity_poly.type
_entity_poly.pdbx_seq_one_letter_code
_entity_poly.pdbx_strand_id
1 'polypeptide(L)'
;MKNSINNSLTIQSWLGFAGMLAVSFANFFLALRYFTSATISTGAMYNAGVDVLGAFVCAMLYFGCMGDNLDSGDEGTKWFRCLIFFTSLSFLNNEVLWYLTGSETYGRYCLLLYSITKWFDFTLVLFFYLYIRATLELKDSSLARWLDKAISLLLIPMAALILVNLFVPVCFSVDEFGVFKKESLYWLIDLYLMVVAPLTTFLLLQSDASRKQKTVAFSFIFIPIVHYIATGGVQGYATQYGSVLISLILMYCILFGERSRKLASTQTELKTATLIQEAMLPNIFPAYPDRPEFDLYASMDAAKAVGGDFYDFFLIDDDHLCIVIADVSGKGVPAALFMMVSKVILQSCAMLGQSSADILNKANEAICSNNETNMFVTVWVGILEISTGTITAANAGHEYPVIMKNGEFSVLKDRHGFVIGGMEGVVYKDYEIKLEPGDKLFLYTDGVPESTDKDLKMFGMDRMLDVLNDNRNASSTEILGKMRNAIDEFVNGADRFDDITMLCIGYNGPDAAH
;
A
#
# COMPACT_ATOMS: atom_id res chain seq x y z
N MET A 1 6.59 -16.60 8.40
CA MET A 1 7.88 -16.06 7.90
C MET A 1 7.80 -14.58 7.49
N LYS A 2 6.75 -14.12 6.77
CA LYS A 2 6.54 -12.69 6.42
C LYS A 2 6.43 -11.76 7.64
N ASN A 3 5.70 -12.16 8.68
CA ASN A 3 5.53 -11.36 9.91
C ASN A 3 6.82 -11.21 10.74
N SER A 4 7.71 -12.19 10.73
CA SER A 4 8.99 -12.10 11.45
C SER A 4 9.98 -11.16 10.75
N ILE A 5 9.95 -11.11 9.42
CA ILE A 5 10.79 -10.20 8.62
C ILE A 5 10.30 -8.76 8.75
N ASN A 6 8.98 -8.52 8.72
CA ASN A 6 8.42 -7.19 8.94
C ASN A 6 8.74 -6.65 10.35
N ASN A 7 8.63 -7.48 11.38
CA ASN A 7 8.97 -7.07 12.75
C ASN A 7 10.46 -6.71 12.89
N SER A 8 11.38 -7.45 12.24
CA SER A 8 12.82 -7.16 12.32
C SER A 8 13.18 -5.84 11.61
N LEU A 9 12.58 -5.55 10.47
CA LEU A 9 12.79 -4.30 9.72
C LEU A 9 12.20 -3.09 10.46
N THR A 10 11.06 -3.24 11.10
CA THR A 10 10.46 -2.20 11.95
C THR A 10 11.35 -1.89 13.14
N ILE A 11 11.89 -2.93 13.82
CA ILE A 11 12.81 -2.75 14.94
C ILE A 11 14.08 -2.03 14.50
N GLN A 12 14.68 -2.38 13.35
CA GLN A 12 15.87 -1.70 12.83
C GLN A 12 15.61 -0.22 12.52
N SER A 13 14.43 0.12 11.99
CA SER A 13 14.05 1.50 11.73
C SER A 13 13.89 2.30 13.02
N TRP A 14 13.29 1.73 14.06
CA TRP A 14 13.16 2.37 15.37
C TRP A 14 14.51 2.53 16.07
N LEU A 15 15.42 1.56 15.96
CA LEU A 15 16.79 1.67 16.47
C LEU A 15 17.56 2.80 15.76
N GLY A 16 17.40 2.92 14.44
CA GLY A 16 17.95 4.03 13.67
C GLY A 16 17.44 5.39 14.14
N PHE A 17 16.12 5.51 14.34
CA PHE A 17 15.50 6.75 14.85
C PHE A 17 15.97 7.09 16.28
N ALA A 18 16.03 6.11 17.17
CA ALA A 18 16.56 6.30 18.52
C ALA A 18 18.03 6.77 18.48
N GLY A 19 18.85 6.20 17.58
CA GLY A 19 20.22 6.66 17.32
C GLY A 19 20.25 8.12 16.85
N MET A 20 19.37 8.51 15.92
CA MET A 20 19.26 9.89 15.45
C MET A 20 18.88 10.87 16.56
N LEU A 21 17.94 10.52 17.42
CA LEU A 21 17.59 11.33 18.58
C LEU A 21 18.77 11.45 19.56
N ALA A 22 19.49 10.36 19.82
CA ALA A 22 20.67 10.39 20.68
C ALA A 22 21.75 11.34 20.12
N VAL A 23 21.99 11.31 18.80
CA VAL A 23 22.90 12.23 18.11
C VAL A 23 22.43 13.68 18.25
N SER A 24 21.13 13.95 18.05
CA SER A 24 20.57 15.30 18.17
C SER A 24 20.69 15.85 19.60
N PHE A 25 20.43 15.02 20.61
CA PHE A 25 20.60 15.41 22.01
C PHE A 25 22.09 15.60 22.38
N ALA A 26 22.98 14.76 21.83
CA ALA A 26 24.43 14.96 22.04
C ALA A 26 24.90 16.30 21.48
N ASN A 27 24.47 16.67 20.26
CA ASN A 27 24.72 18.00 19.70
C ASN A 27 24.18 19.10 20.60
N PHE A 28 22.93 18.98 21.06
CA PHE A 28 22.32 19.98 21.93
C PHE A 28 23.09 20.18 23.24
N PHE A 29 23.51 19.10 23.91
CA PHE A 29 24.24 19.18 25.16
C PHE A 29 25.65 19.74 24.95
N LEU A 30 26.32 19.39 23.85
CA LEU A 30 27.62 19.96 23.50
C LEU A 30 27.49 21.46 23.23
N ALA A 31 26.53 21.89 22.44
CA ALA A 31 26.24 23.29 22.19
C ALA A 31 25.91 24.05 23.48
N LEU A 32 25.08 23.49 24.37
CA LEU A 32 24.74 24.10 25.65
C LEU A 32 25.98 24.33 26.52
N ARG A 33 26.87 23.33 26.61
CA ARG A 33 28.13 23.43 27.30
C ARG A 33 29.04 24.48 26.67
N TYR A 34 29.03 24.58 25.36
CA TYR A 34 29.76 25.59 24.61
C TYR A 34 29.25 26.99 24.93
N PHE A 35 27.93 27.23 24.92
CA PHE A 35 27.29 28.51 25.25
C PHE A 35 27.50 28.97 26.68
N THR A 36 27.79 28.06 27.62
CA THR A 36 28.06 28.40 29.03
C THR A 36 29.53 28.71 29.32
N SER A 37 30.44 28.53 28.35
CA SER A 37 31.87 28.84 28.51
C SER A 37 32.14 30.32 28.18
N ALA A 38 32.96 30.99 29.01
CA ALA A 38 33.11 32.46 28.99
C ALA A 38 33.98 33.02 27.83
N THR A 39 34.45 32.20 26.88
CA THR A 39 35.47 32.58 25.89
C THR A 39 35.10 32.37 24.44
N ILE A 40 33.82 32.45 24.09
CA ILE A 40 33.32 32.02 22.78
C ILE A 40 33.28 33.16 21.76
N SER A 41 33.74 32.88 20.52
CA SER A 41 33.56 33.78 19.38
C SER A 41 32.11 33.69 18.85
N THR A 42 31.57 34.81 18.33
CA THR A 42 30.23 34.86 17.69
C THR A 42 30.08 33.88 16.54
N GLY A 43 31.18 33.57 15.81
CA GLY A 43 31.18 32.59 14.73
C GLY A 43 31.01 31.16 15.21
N ALA A 44 31.59 30.80 16.33
CA ALA A 44 31.43 29.47 16.92
C ALA A 44 30.00 29.24 17.44
N MET A 45 29.38 30.25 18.06
CA MET A 45 27.98 30.18 18.49
C MET A 45 27.02 29.98 17.30
N TYR A 46 27.28 30.66 16.18
CA TYR A 46 26.49 30.48 14.97
C TYR A 46 26.57 29.04 14.42
N ASN A 47 27.80 28.49 14.32
CA ASN A 47 28.03 27.14 13.84
C ASN A 47 27.35 26.10 14.75
N ALA A 48 27.50 26.21 16.06
CA ALA A 48 26.85 25.33 17.02
C ALA A 48 25.30 25.34 16.88
N GLY A 49 24.70 26.52 16.68
CA GLY A 49 23.27 26.66 16.43
C GLY A 49 22.81 25.94 15.14
N VAL A 50 23.60 26.05 14.07
CA VAL A 50 23.32 25.36 12.80
C VAL A 50 23.47 23.85 12.93
N ASP A 51 24.51 23.36 13.64
CA ASP A 51 24.73 21.93 13.84
C ASP A 51 23.61 21.28 14.65
N VAL A 52 23.18 21.92 15.76
CA VAL A 52 22.05 21.44 16.58
C VAL A 52 20.75 21.41 15.76
N LEU A 53 20.41 22.51 15.10
CA LEU A 53 19.19 22.59 14.30
C LEU A 53 19.22 21.54 13.17
N GLY A 54 20.37 21.39 12.50
CA GLY A 54 20.56 20.43 11.43
C GLY A 54 20.34 18.99 11.89
N ALA A 55 20.89 18.62 13.03
CA ALA A 55 20.71 17.28 13.60
C ALA A 55 19.24 16.98 13.95
N PHE A 56 18.51 17.93 14.54
CA PHE A 56 17.08 17.76 14.82
C PHE A 56 16.24 17.65 13.54
N VAL A 57 16.51 18.46 12.52
CA VAL A 57 15.83 18.36 11.22
C VAL A 57 16.10 17.01 10.57
N CYS A 58 17.35 16.50 10.62
CA CYS A 58 17.65 15.13 10.17
C CYS A 58 16.82 14.08 10.91
N ALA A 59 16.67 14.18 12.24
CA ALA A 59 15.83 13.26 13.00
C ALA A 59 14.36 13.32 12.57
N MET A 60 13.81 14.52 12.33
CA MET A 60 12.44 14.68 11.82
C MET A 60 12.28 14.07 10.42
N LEU A 61 13.22 14.31 9.50
CA LEU A 61 13.19 13.71 8.16
C LEU A 61 13.27 12.18 8.22
N TYR A 62 14.12 11.65 9.10
CA TYR A 62 14.26 10.21 9.29
C TYR A 62 12.96 9.60 9.82
N PHE A 63 12.33 10.23 10.83
CA PHE A 63 11.04 9.81 11.36
C PHE A 63 9.95 9.81 10.27
N GLY A 64 9.89 10.87 9.45
CA GLY A 64 8.97 10.92 8.31
C GLY A 64 9.18 9.79 7.29
N CYS A 65 10.42 9.24 7.21
CA CYS A 65 10.71 8.07 6.38
C CYS A 65 10.34 6.72 7.04
N MET A 66 9.77 6.71 8.24
CA MET A 66 9.38 5.50 8.97
C MET A 66 7.87 5.19 8.89
N GLY A 67 7.05 6.06 8.29
CA GLY A 67 5.60 5.89 8.21
C GLY A 67 5.18 4.56 7.59
N ASP A 68 4.04 4.02 8.04
CA ASP A 68 3.54 2.66 7.77
C ASP A 68 3.36 2.30 6.28
N ASN A 69 3.34 3.30 5.39
CA ASN A 69 3.19 3.14 3.94
C ASN A 69 4.51 3.18 3.16
N LEU A 70 5.65 3.28 3.84
CA LEU A 70 6.95 3.19 3.24
C LEU A 70 7.35 1.71 3.24
N ASP A 71 7.07 1.04 2.13
CA ASP A 71 7.45 -0.34 1.90
C ASP A 71 8.89 -0.55 2.37
N SER A 72 9.06 -1.33 3.42
CA SER A 72 10.37 -1.65 4.02
C SER A 72 11.33 -2.34 3.03
N GLY A 73 10.85 -2.64 1.82
CA GLY A 73 11.58 -3.24 0.72
C GLY A 73 12.12 -2.25 -0.31
N ASP A 74 11.74 -0.95 -0.28
CA ASP A 74 12.25 0.04 -1.24
C ASP A 74 13.71 0.41 -0.94
N GLU A 75 14.63 -0.09 -1.78
CA GLU A 75 16.07 0.18 -1.67
C GLU A 75 16.37 1.68 -1.72
N GLY A 76 15.63 2.47 -2.49
CA GLY A 76 15.79 3.92 -2.57
C GLY A 76 15.56 4.59 -1.21
N THR A 77 14.48 4.26 -0.54
CA THR A 77 14.18 4.77 0.81
C THR A 77 15.23 4.34 1.84
N LYS A 78 15.76 3.12 1.73
CA LYS A 78 16.87 2.65 2.59
C LYS A 78 18.11 3.54 2.45
N TRP A 79 18.55 3.80 1.22
CA TRP A 79 19.73 4.63 0.98
C TRP A 79 19.50 6.08 1.34
N PHE A 80 18.27 6.60 1.16
CA PHE A 80 17.92 7.94 1.62
C PHE A 80 17.98 8.08 3.14
N ARG A 81 17.51 7.07 3.90
CA ARG A 81 17.69 7.03 5.37
C ARG A 81 19.16 7.01 5.78
N CYS A 82 20.01 6.27 5.05
CA CYS A 82 21.45 6.30 5.29
C CYS A 82 22.04 7.69 5.06
N LEU A 83 21.63 8.39 4.00
CA LEU A 83 22.05 9.77 3.75
C LEU A 83 21.70 10.69 4.92
N ILE A 84 20.46 10.64 5.40
CA ILE A 84 20.00 11.47 6.53
C ILE A 84 20.82 11.14 7.79
N PHE A 85 21.01 9.85 8.08
CA PHE A 85 21.75 9.40 9.26
C PHE A 85 23.20 9.89 9.27
N PHE A 86 23.92 9.70 8.17
CA PHE A 86 25.33 10.15 8.08
C PHE A 86 25.45 11.66 8.05
N THR A 87 24.49 12.40 7.48
CA THR A 87 24.45 13.87 7.58
C THR A 87 24.28 14.32 9.04
N SER A 88 23.45 13.63 9.84
CA SER A 88 23.32 13.92 11.28
C SER A 88 24.62 13.66 12.05
N LEU A 89 25.30 12.56 11.74
CA LEU A 89 26.62 12.27 12.33
C LEU A 89 27.67 13.33 11.93
N SER A 90 27.58 13.86 10.71
CA SER A 90 28.45 14.93 10.24
C SER A 90 28.29 16.22 11.08
N PHE A 91 27.03 16.57 11.41
CA PHE A 91 26.77 17.69 12.33
C PHE A 91 27.39 17.47 13.71
N LEU A 92 27.24 16.27 14.29
CA LEU A 92 27.83 15.95 15.58
C LEU A 92 29.37 16.04 15.53
N ASN A 93 29.97 15.46 14.50
CA ASN A 93 31.43 15.50 14.35
C ASN A 93 31.95 16.94 14.19
N ASN A 94 31.20 17.77 13.44
CA ASN A 94 31.54 19.18 13.26
C ASN A 94 31.44 19.96 14.58
N GLU A 95 30.39 19.72 15.38
CA GLU A 95 30.22 20.34 16.70
C GLU A 95 31.39 20.00 17.65
N VAL A 96 31.78 18.71 17.71
CA VAL A 96 32.92 18.24 18.50
C VAL A 96 34.22 18.90 18.02
N LEU A 97 34.41 19.00 16.70
CA LEU A 97 35.57 19.62 16.09
C LEU A 97 35.69 21.09 16.51
N TRP A 98 34.61 21.87 16.44
CA TRP A 98 34.56 23.26 16.87
C TRP A 98 34.86 23.41 18.37
N TYR A 99 34.40 22.48 19.20
CA TYR A 99 34.63 22.48 20.64
C TYR A 99 36.10 22.26 20.98
N LEU A 100 36.82 21.46 20.19
CA LEU A 100 38.23 21.13 20.45
C LEU A 100 39.22 22.10 19.79
N THR A 101 38.82 22.78 18.72
CA THR A 101 39.66 23.73 17.99
C THR A 101 39.96 24.96 18.86
N GLY A 102 41.23 25.42 18.88
CA GLY A 102 41.71 26.52 19.70
C GLY A 102 42.27 26.11 21.06
N SER A 103 42.25 24.83 21.41
CA SER A 103 42.76 24.28 22.65
C SER A 103 44.13 23.61 22.44
N GLU A 104 45.17 24.08 23.10
CA GLU A 104 46.51 23.44 23.09
C GLU A 104 46.46 21.98 23.60
N THR A 105 45.59 21.70 24.58
CA THR A 105 45.47 20.36 25.17
C THR A 105 44.82 19.36 24.24
N TYR A 106 43.82 19.78 23.46
CA TYR A 106 42.95 18.90 22.67
C TYR A 106 43.15 19.05 21.16
N GLY A 107 43.88 20.07 20.67
CA GLY A 107 44.06 20.35 19.23
C GLY A 107 44.58 19.15 18.44
N ARG A 108 45.45 18.32 19.03
CA ARG A 108 45.98 17.10 18.40
C ARG A 108 44.88 16.08 18.00
N TYR A 109 43.73 16.08 18.68
CA TYR A 109 42.61 15.19 18.34
C TYR A 109 41.80 15.67 17.13
N CYS A 110 41.96 16.95 16.74
CA CYS A 110 41.28 17.51 15.58
C CYS A 110 41.71 16.82 14.28
N LEU A 111 42.93 16.29 14.16
CA LEU A 111 43.35 15.51 12.99
C LEU A 111 42.46 14.28 12.76
N LEU A 112 42.14 13.56 13.83
CA LEU A 112 41.23 12.41 13.76
C LEU A 112 39.83 12.84 13.32
N LEU A 113 39.30 13.93 13.90
CA LEU A 113 37.95 14.43 13.56
C LEU A 113 37.87 14.94 12.12
N TYR A 114 38.90 15.65 11.63
CA TYR A 114 38.96 16.02 10.21
C TYR A 114 39.02 14.79 9.28
N SER A 115 39.73 13.73 9.69
CA SER A 115 39.73 12.46 8.95
C SER A 115 38.37 11.81 8.92
N ILE A 116 37.62 11.82 10.03
CA ILE A 116 36.21 11.35 10.10
C ILE A 116 35.31 12.21 9.21
N THR A 117 35.50 13.55 9.21
CA THR A 117 34.77 14.44 8.28
C THR A 117 34.93 13.99 6.82
N LYS A 118 36.16 13.68 6.40
CA LYS A 118 36.42 13.24 5.03
C LYS A 118 35.81 11.88 4.71
N TRP A 119 35.78 10.97 5.70
CA TRP A 119 35.02 9.72 5.58
C TRP A 119 33.54 9.95 5.39
N PHE A 120 32.92 10.85 6.13
CA PHE A 120 31.51 11.18 5.98
C PHE A 120 31.22 11.82 4.62
N ASP A 121 32.09 12.75 4.14
CA ASP A 121 31.95 13.33 2.81
C ASP A 121 31.91 12.25 1.72
N PHE A 122 32.81 11.26 1.77
CA PHE A 122 32.84 10.14 0.82
C PHE A 122 31.61 9.24 0.94
N THR A 123 31.19 8.96 2.16
CA THR A 123 30.04 8.10 2.45
C THR A 123 28.73 8.74 1.98
N LEU A 124 28.56 10.04 2.15
CA LEU A 124 27.39 10.78 1.68
C LEU A 124 27.27 10.72 0.15
N VAL A 125 28.40 10.92 -0.56
CA VAL A 125 28.39 10.83 -2.04
C VAL A 125 28.11 9.41 -2.51
N LEU A 126 28.65 8.39 -1.83
CA LEU A 126 28.35 6.99 -2.14
C LEU A 126 26.88 6.66 -1.92
N PHE A 127 26.30 7.05 -0.78
CA PHE A 127 24.88 6.77 -0.51
C PHE A 127 23.95 7.54 -1.45
N PHE A 128 24.33 8.75 -1.84
CA PHE A 128 23.59 9.47 -2.87
C PHE A 128 23.62 8.73 -4.21
N TYR A 129 24.78 8.23 -4.63
CA TYR A 129 24.88 7.38 -5.82
C TYR A 129 24.01 6.14 -5.73
N LEU A 130 24.05 5.41 -4.61
CA LEU A 130 23.24 4.22 -4.38
C LEU A 130 21.73 4.55 -4.36
N TYR A 131 21.36 5.69 -3.79
CA TYR A 131 19.99 6.20 -3.82
C TYR A 131 19.50 6.45 -5.26
N ILE A 132 20.30 7.17 -6.06
CA ILE A 132 19.98 7.44 -7.47
C ILE A 132 19.85 6.14 -8.25
N ARG A 133 20.76 5.20 -8.05
CA ARG A 133 20.76 3.91 -8.72
C ARG A 133 19.51 3.08 -8.39
N ALA A 134 19.13 3.04 -7.11
CA ALA A 134 17.95 2.32 -6.65
C ALA A 134 16.65 2.97 -7.18
N THR A 135 16.56 4.30 -7.11
CA THR A 135 15.35 5.05 -7.51
C THR A 135 15.11 5.02 -9.02
N LEU A 136 16.17 4.95 -9.83
CA LEU A 136 16.07 4.94 -11.28
C LEU A 136 15.98 3.53 -11.90
N GLU A 137 15.88 2.49 -11.06
CA GLU A 137 15.80 1.07 -11.49
C GLU A 137 16.88 0.66 -12.52
N LEU A 138 18.04 1.34 -12.50
CA LEU A 138 19.15 1.09 -13.42
C LEU A 138 19.92 -0.21 -13.12
N LYS A 139 19.31 -1.16 -12.42
CA LYS A 139 19.97 -2.38 -11.90
C LYS A 139 20.70 -3.18 -12.99
N ASP A 140 20.19 -3.18 -14.22
CA ASP A 140 20.67 -4.06 -15.29
C ASP A 140 21.43 -3.35 -16.43
N SER A 141 21.63 -2.04 -16.36
CA SER A 141 22.39 -1.36 -17.41
C SER A 141 23.89 -1.71 -17.32
N SER A 142 24.52 -1.95 -18.47
CA SER A 142 25.96 -2.18 -18.54
C SER A 142 26.78 -1.00 -17.99
N LEU A 143 26.24 0.21 -18.17
CA LEU A 143 26.80 1.46 -17.67
C LEU A 143 26.78 1.52 -16.14
N ALA A 144 25.65 1.17 -15.49
CA ALA A 144 25.55 1.15 -14.04
C ALA A 144 26.53 0.17 -13.40
N ARG A 145 26.65 -1.04 -13.95
CA ARG A 145 27.64 -2.04 -13.47
C ARG A 145 29.09 -1.57 -13.63
N TRP A 146 29.39 -0.85 -14.71
CA TRP A 146 30.73 -0.25 -14.90
C TRP A 146 31.00 0.84 -13.87
N LEU A 147 30.01 1.71 -13.63
CA LEU A 147 30.11 2.78 -12.64
C LEU A 147 30.25 2.27 -11.21
N ASP A 148 29.54 1.19 -10.84
CA ASP A 148 29.71 0.52 -9.55
C ASP A 148 31.16 0.10 -9.31
N LYS A 149 31.76 -0.50 -10.34
CA LYS A 149 33.17 -0.91 -10.28
C LYS A 149 34.10 0.29 -10.19
N ALA A 150 33.86 1.35 -10.96
CA ALA A 150 34.66 2.56 -10.98
C ALA A 150 34.61 3.28 -9.63
N ILE A 151 33.41 3.45 -9.04
CA ILE A 151 33.24 4.10 -7.74
C ILE A 151 33.88 3.26 -6.61
N SER A 152 33.69 1.95 -6.63
CA SER A 152 34.31 1.04 -5.65
C SER A 152 35.83 1.04 -5.76
N LEU A 153 36.37 1.09 -6.97
CA LEU A 153 37.81 1.14 -7.21
C LEU A 153 38.42 2.47 -6.73
N LEU A 154 37.69 3.58 -6.82
CA LEU A 154 38.15 4.88 -6.32
C LEU A 154 38.02 4.99 -4.79
N LEU A 155 37.02 4.36 -4.18
CA LEU A 155 36.77 4.45 -2.75
C LEU A 155 37.90 3.84 -1.92
N ILE A 156 38.46 2.69 -2.36
CA ILE A 156 39.51 1.96 -1.63
C ILE A 156 40.80 2.80 -1.47
N PRO A 157 41.39 3.36 -2.53
CA PRO A 157 42.60 4.18 -2.37
C PRO A 157 42.34 5.48 -1.60
N MET A 158 41.13 6.07 -1.71
CA MET A 158 40.79 7.27 -0.92
C MET A 158 40.71 6.95 0.57
N ALA A 159 40.10 5.81 0.89
CA ALA A 159 40.07 5.29 2.26
C ALA A 159 41.47 5.07 2.83
N ALA A 160 42.32 4.39 2.06
CA ALA A 160 43.71 4.15 2.43
C ALA A 160 44.48 5.47 2.62
N LEU A 161 44.25 6.44 1.73
CA LEU A 161 44.89 7.75 1.80
C LEU A 161 44.57 8.50 3.10
N ILE A 162 43.30 8.50 3.53
CA ILE A 162 42.91 9.12 4.81
C ILE A 162 43.53 8.38 6.00
N LEU A 163 43.60 7.05 5.96
CA LEU A 163 44.26 6.27 7.01
C LEU A 163 45.76 6.57 7.09
N VAL A 164 46.44 6.67 5.96
CA VAL A 164 47.85 7.04 5.89
C VAL A 164 48.04 8.46 6.44
N ASN A 165 47.13 9.39 6.14
CA ASN A 165 47.22 10.78 6.60
C ASN A 165 47.16 10.93 8.14
N LEU A 166 46.59 9.96 8.87
CA LEU A 166 46.62 9.94 10.34
C LEU A 166 48.04 9.78 10.92
N PHE A 167 48.91 9.12 10.15
CA PHE A 167 50.28 8.83 10.60
C PHE A 167 51.31 9.76 9.93
N VAL A 168 51.07 10.09 8.66
CA VAL A 168 51.92 10.98 7.88
C VAL A 168 51.04 12.01 7.19
N PRO A 169 51.10 13.28 7.58
CA PRO A 169 50.18 14.32 7.07
C PRO A 169 50.51 14.71 5.63
N VAL A 170 50.11 13.88 4.66
CA VAL A 170 50.40 14.08 3.23
C VAL A 170 49.29 14.91 2.52
N CYS A 171 48.07 14.81 3.00
CA CYS A 171 46.93 15.53 2.43
C CYS A 171 46.54 16.76 3.23
N PHE A 172 46.50 16.65 4.54
CA PHE A 172 46.21 17.74 5.46
C PHE A 172 46.89 17.51 6.81
N SER A 173 47.20 18.61 7.48
CA SER A 173 47.77 18.64 8.81
C SER A 173 46.93 19.51 9.74
N VAL A 174 47.21 19.47 11.02
CA VAL A 174 46.62 20.33 12.05
C VAL A 174 47.71 20.92 12.87
N ASP A 175 47.62 22.20 13.19
CA ASP A 175 48.56 22.83 14.10
C ASP A 175 48.30 22.47 15.59
N GLU A 176 49.12 23.01 16.51
CA GLU A 176 48.99 22.76 17.95
C GLU A 176 47.61 23.18 18.51
N PHE A 177 46.94 24.13 17.88
CA PHE A 177 45.63 24.62 18.25
C PHE A 177 44.48 23.91 17.54
N GLY A 178 44.76 22.89 16.72
CA GLY A 178 43.75 22.14 15.99
C GLY A 178 43.25 22.81 14.71
N VAL A 179 43.94 23.84 14.20
CA VAL A 179 43.58 24.54 12.99
C VAL A 179 44.00 23.74 11.76
N PHE A 180 43.06 23.55 10.83
CA PHE A 180 43.25 22.78 9.61
C PHE A 180 44.18 23.47 8.60
N LYS A 181 45.10 22.70 8.02
CA LYS A 181 46.01 23.15 6.98
C LYS A 181 46.03 22.15 5.82
N LYS A 182 45.86 22.63 4.59
CA LYS A 182 45.98 21.81 3.37
C LYS A 182 47.45 21.55 3.06
N GLU A 183 47.78 20.29 2.78
CA GLU A 183 49.10 19.85 2.32
C GLU A 183 49.12 19.59 0.80
N SER A 184 50.25 19.26 0.24
CA SER A 184 50.49 19.19 -1.21
C SER A 184 49.59 18.20 -1.95
N LEU A 185 49.14 17.10 -1.33
CA LEU A 185 48.30 16.07 -1.92
C LEU A 185 46.82 16.22 -1.56
N TYR A 186 46.39 17.34 -0.97
CA TYR A 186 44.99 17.55 -0.59
C TYR A 186 44.02 17.43 -1.77
N TRP A 187 44.44 17.84 -2.98
CA TRP A 187 43.63 17.74 -4.20
C TRP A 187 43.21 16.30 -4.54
N LEU A 188 43.92 15.26 -4.08
CA LEU A 188 43.50 13.86 -4.26
C LEU A 188 42.20 13.55 -3.56
N ILE A 189 41.96 14.16 -2.39
CA ILE A 189 40.68 14.01 -1.65
C ILE A 189 39.53 14.60 -2.47
N ASP A 190 39.75 15.78 -3.06
CA ASP A 190 38.75 16.45 -3.87
C ASP A 190 38.47 15.69 -5.19
N LEU A 191 39.44 14.90 -5.71
CA LEU A 191 39.34 14.11 -6.93
C LEU A 191 38.16 13.13 -6.88
N TYR A 192 37.92 12.49 -5.74
CA TYR A 192 36.76 11.58 -5.59
C TYR A 192 35.43 12.30 -5.85
N LEU A 193 35.23 13.45 -5.26
CA LEU A 193 34.04 14.28 -5.46
C LEU A 193 33.93 14.77 -6.91
N MET A 194 35.07 15.20 -7.49
CA MET A 194 35.14 15.69 -8.87
C MET A 194 34.85 14.61 -9.92
N VAL A 195 35.02 13.34 -9.60
CA VAL A 195 34.74 12.22 -10.53
C VAL A 195 33.33 11.66 -10.29
N VAL A 196 32.96 11.38 -9.04
CA VAL A 196 31.69 10.72 -8.73
C VAL A 196 30.48 11.62 -9.00
N ALA A 197 30.59 12.91 -8.72
CA ALA A 197 29.47 13.86 -8.94
C ALA A 197 29.09 14.00 -10.43
N PRO A 198 30.01 14.25 -11.39
CA PRO A 198 29.69 14.25 -12.82
C PRO A 198 29.18 12.91 -13.34
N LEU A 199 29.73 11.78 -12.87
CA LEU A 199 29.26 10.45 -13.27
C LEU A 199 27.81 10.20 -12.80
N THR A 200 27.49 10.56 -11.57
CA THR A 200 26.12 10.46 -11.04
C THR A 200 25.17 11.40 -11.80
N THR A 201 25.64 12.61 -12.11
CA THR A 201 24.92 13.57 -12.96
C THR A 201 24.62 13.02 -14.34
N PHE A 202 25.58 12.37 -14.96
CA PHE A 202 25.43 11.76 -16.28
C PHE A 202 24.38 10.64 -16.27
N LEU A 203 24.41 9.75 -15.26
CA LEU A 203 23.37 8.73 -15.06
C LEU A 203 21.98 9.36 -14.91
N LEU A 204 21.88 10.40 -14.11
CA LEU A 204 20.63 11.09 -13.86
C LEU A 204 20.05 11.72 -15.14
N LEU A 205 20.91 12.28 -16.01
CA LEU A 205 20.48 12.85 -17.29
C LEU A 205 19.95 11.79 -18.26
N GLN A 206 20.57 10.62 -18.30
CA GLN A 206 20.15 9.51 -19.15
C GLN A 206 18.93 8.73 -18.66
N SER A 207 18.52 8.92 -17.41
CA SER A 207 17.39 8.19 -16.82
C SER A 207 16.04 8.68 -17.37
N ASP A 208 15.00 7.85 -17.25
CA ASP A 208 13.61 8.19 -17.55
C ASP A 208 12.91 8.97 -16.42
N ALA A 209 13.68 9.41 -15.40
CA ALA A 209 13.15 10.17 -14.28
C ALA A 209 12.45 11.45 -14.73
N SER A 210 11.41 11.84 -14.00
CA SER A 210 10.69 13.09 -14.24
C SER A 210 11.61 14.32 -14.11
N ARG A 211 11.29 15.41 -14.80
CA ARG A 211 12.07 16.65 -14.69
C ARG A 211 12.23 17.13 -13.25
N LYS A 212 11.18 16.93 -12.43
CA LYS A 212 11.20 17.30 -11.00
C LYS A 212 12.21 16.47 -10.21
N GLN A 213 12.20 15.14 -10.39
CA GLN A 213 13.14 14.25 -9.75
C GLN A 213 14.59 14.58 -10.15
N LYS A 214 14.84 14.82 -11.43
CA LYS A 214 16.16 15.26 -11.93
C LYS A 214 16.61 16.56 -11.26
N THR A 215 15.75 17.59 -11.25
CA THR A 215 16.08 18.90 -10.66
C THR A 215 16.48 18.79 -9.19
N VAL A 216 15.75 17.95 -8.42
CA VAL A 216 16.01 17.78 -7.01
C VAL A 216 17.26 16.94 -6.74
N ALA A 217 17.48 15.87 -7.51
CA ALA A 217 18.72 15.13 -7.42
C ALA A 217 19.94 16.00 -7.79
N PHE A 218 19.79 16.90 -8.77
CA PHE A 218 20.80 17.92 -9.07
C PHE A 218 21.09 18.86 -7.89
N SER A 219 20.08 19.21 -7.11
CA SER A 219 20.27 20.10 -5.96
C SER A 219 21.28 19.53 -4.94
N PHE A 220 21.29 18.21 -4.75
CA PHE A 220 22.22 17.54 -3.84
C PHE A 220 23.70 17.68 -4.25
N ILE A 221 23.95 17.77 -5.54
CA ILE A 221 25.28 17.98 -6.09
C ILE A 221 25.60 19.47 -6.16
N PHE A 222 24.67 20.27 -6.67
CA PHE A 222 24.91 21.66 -7.06
C PHE A 222 24.96 22.60 -5.84
N ILE A 223 24.07 22.44 -4.86
CA ILE A 223 24.02 23.35 -3.70
C ILE A 223 25.29 23.30 -2.87
N PRO A 224 25.84 22.11 -2.51
CA PRO A 224 27.12 22.04 -1.82
C PRO A 224 28.31 22.58 -2.62
N ILE A 225 28.33 22.40 -3.95
CA ILE A 225 29.40 22.96 -4.81
C ILE A 225 29.34 24.50 -4.84
N VAL A 226 28.15 25.06 -5.01
CA VAL A 226 27.98 26.54 -4.97
C VAL A 226 28.41 27.09 -3.60
N HIS A 227 28.00 26.42 -2.52
CA HIS A 227 28.45 26.78 -1.16
C HIS A 227 29.97 26.73 -1.03
N TYR A 228 30.61 25.64 -1.48
CA TYR A 228 32.07 25.48 -1.43
C TYR A 228 32.82 26.62 -2.17
N ILE A 229 32.33 26.98 -3.36
CA ILE A 229 32.89 28.08 -4.14
C ILE A 229 32.68 29.43 -3.42
N ALA A 230 31.46 29.67 -2.91
CA ALA A 230 31.10 30.92 -2.25
C ALA A 230 31.90 31.16 -0.95
N THR A 231 32.25 30.09 -0.24
CA THR A 231 33.06 30.15 1.02
C THR A 231 34.57 30.09 0.77
N GLY A 232 35.00 30.04 -0.50
CA GLY A 232 36.42 29.90 -0.84
C GLY A 232 37.05 28.58 -0.38
N GLY A 233 36.25 27.54 -0.16
CA GLY A 233 36.68 26.22 0.27
C GLY A 233 37.23 26.16 1.69
N VAL A 234 36.80 27.10 2.54
CA VAL A 234 37.16 27.06 3.96
C VAL A 234 36.49 25.89 4.65
N GLN A 235 37.25 25.05 5.33
CA GLN A 235 36.77 23.86 6.02
C GLN A 235 36.24 24.20 7.42
N GLY A 236 35.28 23.41 7.90
CA GLY A 236 34.82 23.48 9.29
C GLY A 236 33.62 24.37 9.54
N TYR A 237 32.99 24.93 8.50
CA TYR A 237 31.72 25.65 8.69
C TYR A 237 30.50 24.69 8.66
N ALA A 238 29.66 24.77 9.68
CA ALA A 238 28.38 24.04 9.77
C ALA A 238 27.48 24.28 8.54
N THR A 239 27.61 25.41 7.88
CA THR A 239 26.88 25.75 6.65
C THR A 239 27.17 24.80 5.50
N GLN A 240 28.31 24.09 5.47
CA GLN A 240 28.59 23.05 4.48
C GLN A 240 27.57 21.92 4.60
N TYR A 241 27.34 21.37 5.79
CA TYR A 241 26.34 20.34 6.02
C TYR A 241 24.91 20.90 5.96
N GLY A 242 24.72 22.17 6.30
CA GLY A 242 23.48 22.91 6.06
C GLY A 242 23.09 22.94 4.59
N SER A 243 24.05 23.06 3.67
CA SER A 243 23.80 22.99 2.24
C SER A 243 23.32 21.60 1.76
N VAL A 244 23.90 20.54 2.32
CA VAL A 244 23.45 19.14 2.11
C VAL A 244 22.06 18.94 2.69
N LEU A 245 21.79 19.45 3.90
CA LEU A 245 20.48 19.35 4.56
C LEU A 245 19.37 20.01 3.73
N ILE A 246 19.61 21.18 3.16
CA ILE A 246 18.64 21.84 2.24
C ILE A 246 18.30 20.90 1.09
N SER A 247 19.32 20.26 0.49
CA SER A 247 19.10 19.30 -0.61
C SER A 247 18.31 18.08 -0.15
N LEU A 248 18.57 17.55 1.05
CA LEU A 248 17.82 16.43 1.63
C LEU A 248 16.35 16.81 1.90
N ILE A 249 16.08 18.02 2.39
CA ILE A 249 14.71 18.53 2.58
C ILE A 249 13.98 18.60 1.24
N LEU A 250 14.62 19.15 0.19
CA LEU A 250 14.04 19.22 -1.14
C LEU A 250 13.75 17.81 -1.71
N MET A 251 14.68 16.87 -1.55
CA MET A 251 14.48 15.48 -1.95
C MET A 251 13.32 14.84 -1.20
N TYR A 252 13.26 15.03 0.11
CA TYR A 252 12.16 14.54 0.94
C TYR A 252 10.81 15.08 0.48
N CYS A 253 10.67 16.39 0.32
CA CYS A 253 9.41 17.03 -0.09
C CYS A 253 8.90 16.49 -1.45
N ILE A 254 9.78 16.21 -2.40
CA ILE A 254 9.36 15.69 -3.71
C ILE A 254 9.03 14.21 -3.63
N LEU A 255 9.86 13.38 -2.97
CA LEU A 255 9.57 11.96 -2.80
C LEU A 255 8.22 11.74 -2.12
N PHE A 256 7.97 12.44 -1.01
CA PHE A 256 6.70 12.35 -0.29
C PHE A 256 5.54 12.94 -1.09
N GLY A 257 5.75 14.08 -1.75
CA GLY A 257 4.72 14.71 -2.58
C GLY A 257 4.27 13.82 -3.75
N GLU A 258 5.17 13.13 -4.41
CA GLU A 258 4.83 12.20 -5.50
C GLU A 258 4.11 10.95 -4.99
N ARG A 259 4.58 10.36 -3.88
CA ARG A 259 3.93 9.20 -3.25
C ARG A 259 2.53 9.52 -2.75
N SER A 260 2.36 10.63 -2.04
CA SER A 260 1.05 11.06 -1.55
C SER A 260 0.06 11.30 -2.69
N ARG A 261 0.50 11.91 -3.79
CA ARG A 261 -0.33 12.10 -4.98
C ARG A 261 -0.72 10.78 -5.63
N LYS A 262 0.22 9.84 -5.76
CA LYS A 262 -0.05 8.52 -6.34
C LYS A 262 -1.05 7.74 -5.48
N LEU A 263 -0.88 7.74 -4.17
CA LEU A 263 -1.83 7.12 -3.22
C LEU A 263 -3.21 7.77 -3.32
N ALA A 264 -3.30 9.10 -3.31
CA ALA A 264 -4.57 9.82 -3.43
C ALA A 264 -5.26 9.55 -4.77
N SER A 265 -4.51 9.48 -5.89
CA SER A 265 -5.05 9.10 -7.20
C SER A 265 -5.61 7.69 -7.19
N THR A 266 -4.84 6.71 -6.69
CA THR A 266 -5.27 5.32 -6.60
C THR A 266 -6.51 5.16 -5.71
N GLN A 267 -6.56 5.86 -4.57
CA GLN A 267 -7.75 5.85 -3.71
C GLN A 267 -8.98 6.46 -4.40
N THR A 268 -8.79 7.53 -5.18
CA THR A 268 -9.88 8.14 -5.95
C THR A 268 -10.37 7.21 -7.05
N GLU A 269 -9.47 6.53 -7.76
CA GLU A 269 -9.82 5.53 -8.79
C GLU A 269 -10.60 4.36 -8.19
N LEU A 270 -10.14 3.83 -7.05
CA LEU A 270 -10.85 2.76 -6.33
C LEU A 270 -12.23 3.20 -5.86
N LYS A 271 -12.36 4.41 -5.30
CA LYS A 271 -13.66 4.95 -4.90
C LYS A 271 -14.61 5.11 -6.09
N THR A 272 -14.10 5.53 -7.24
CA THR A 272 -14.90 5.61 -8.46
C THR A 272 -15.34 4.23 -8.92
N ALA A 273 -14.48 3.22 -8.87
CA ALA A 273 -14.85 1.83 -9.18
C ALA A 273 -15.93 1.30 -8.24
N THR A 274 -15.86 1.58 -6.94
CA THR A 274 -16.89 1.24 -5.96
C THR A 274 -18.25 1.85 -6.35
N LEU A 275 -18.28 3.14 -6.65
CA LEU A 275 -19.53 3.82 -7.06
C LEU A 275 -20.13 3.25 -8.36
N ILE A 276 -19.29 2.87 -9.32
CA ILE A 276 -19.76 2.21 -10.55
C ILE A 276 -20.37 0.85 -10.23
N GLN A 277 -19.70 0.05 -9.40
CA GLN A 277 -20.19 -1.27 -9.00
C GLN A 277 -21.50 -1.20 -8.23
N GLU A 278 -21.60 -0.31 -7.23
CA GLU A 278 -22.82 -0.08 -6.46
C GLU A 278 -23.99 0.36 -7.36
N ALA A 279 -23.73 1.18 -8.38
CA ALA A 279 -24.74 1.62 -9.33
C ALA A 279 -25.22 0.52 -10.29
N MET A 280 -24.46 -0.56 -10.44
CA MET A 280 -24.85 -1.72 -11.26
C MET A 280 -25.75 -2.70 -10.53
N LEU A 281 -25.73 -2.71 -9.20
CA LEU A 281 -26.60 -3.56 -8.39
C LEU A 281 -27.95 -2.89 -8.17
N PRO A 282 -29.07 -3.63 -8.17
CA PRO A 282 -30.36 -3.09 -7.77
C PRO A 282 -30.27 -2.59 -6.30
N ASN A 283 -30.40 -1.30 -6.08
CA ASN A 283 -30.21 -0.67 -4.77
C ASN A 283 -31.41 0.18 -4.30
N ILE A 284 -32.51 0.17 -5.04
CA ILE A 284 -33.74 0.90 -4.70
C ILE A 284 -34.74 -0.10 -4.10
N PHE A 285 -35.09 0.10 -2.83
CA PHE A 285 -36.05 -0.75 -2.13
C PHE A 285 -37.15 0.10 -1.47
N PRO A 286 -38.40 -0.41 -1.41
CA PRO A 286 -38.84 -1.70 -1.97
C PRO A 286 -38.69 -1.73 -3.49
N ALA A 287 -38.21 -2.87 -4.02
CA ALA A 287 -37.85 -3.01 -5.43
C ALA A 287 -39.04 -2.86 -6.38
N TYR A 288 -40.19 -3.42 -5.98
CA TYR A 288 -41.45 -3.41 -6.75
C TYR A 288 -42.62 -3.05 -5.83
N PRO A 289 -42.79 -1.75 -5.46
CA PRO A 289 -43.82 -1.34 -4.49
C PRO A 289 -45.26 -1.61 -4.94
N ASP A 290 -45.47 -1.72 -6.25
CA ASP A 290 -46.80 -1.98 -6.86
C ASP A 290 -47.07 -3.50 -7.08
N ARG A 291 -46.19 -4.37 -6.57
CA ARG A 291 -46.29 -5.84 -6.73
C ARG A 291 -46.37 -6.52 -5.35
N PRO A 292 -47.56 -6.56 -4.74
CA PRO A 292 -47.76 -7.15 -3.42
C PRO A 292 -47.65 -8.68 -3.38
N GLU A 293 -47.57 -9.35 -4.52
CA GLU A 293 -47.48 -10.80 -4.65
C GLU A 293 -46.18 -11.36 -4.06
N PHE A 294 -45.17 -10.54 -3.89
CA PHE A 294 -43.89 -10.92 -3.26
C PHE A 294 -43.25 -9.75 -2.50
N ASP A 295 -42.44 -10.08 -1.49
CA ASP A 295 -41.54 -9.16 -0.75
C ASP A 295 -40.10 -9.57 -1.01
N LEU A 296 -39.28 -8.66 -1.59
CA LEU A 296 -37.92 -8.96 -1.99
C LEU A 296 -36.95 -7.90 -1.44
N TYR A 297 -35.88 -8.38 -0.83
CA TYR A 297 -34.76 -7.52 -0.39
C TYR A 297 -33.43 -8.24 -0.63
N ALA A 298 -32.40 -7.48 -1.02
CA ALA A 298 -31.05 -7.98 -1.20
C ALA A 298 -30.01 -6.98 -0.69
N SER A 299 -28.85 -7.47 -0.29
CA SER A 299 -27.73 -6.65 0.15
C SER A 299 -26.41 -7.33 -0.19
N MET A 300 -25.39 -6.52 -0.46
CA MET A 300 -24.02 -6.95 -0.68
C MET A 300 -23.09 -6.02 0.09
N ASP A 301 -22.13 -6.60 0.78
CA ASP A 301 -21.09 -5.91 1.53
C ASP A 301 -19.72 -6.45 1.12
N ALA A 302 -19.01 -5.67 0.33
CA ALA A 302 -17.69 -6.04 -0.15
C ALA A 302 -16.65 -6.09 0.99
N ALA A 303 -15.79 -7.11 0.99
CA ALA A 303 -14.67 -7.24 1.92
C ALA A 303 -13.53 -6.23 1.63
N LYS A 304 -13.45 -5.76 0.39
CA LYS A 304 -12.51 -4.72 -0.06
C LYS A 304 -13.27 -3.52 -0.62
N ALA A 305 -12.54 -2.58 -1.24
CA ALA A 305 -13.17 -1.43 -1.90
C ALA A 305 -14.18 -1.85 -2.97
N VAL A 306 -13.95 -2.96 -3.66
CA VAL A 306 -14.83 -3.58 -4.64
C VAL A 306 -14.85 -5.10 -4.45
N GLY A 307 -16.01 -5.74 -4.68
CA GLY A 307 -16.24 -7.16 -4.49
C GLY A 307 -16.38 -7.96 -5.78
N GLY A 308 -16.31 -9.28 -5.66
CA GLY A 308 -16.62 -10.23 -6.73
C GLY A 308 -18.08 -10.66 -6.77
N ASP A 309 -18.75 -10.60 -5.64
CA ASP A 309 -20.13 -10.99 -5.47
C ASP A 309 -21.10 -10.06 -6.20
N PHE A 310 -22.26 -10.61 -6.57
CA PHE A 310 -23.39 -9.80 -7.00
C PHE A 310 -24.71 -10.53 -6.85
N TYR A 311 -25.76 -9.74 -6.81
CA TYR A 311 -27.13 -10.18 -6.98
C TYR A 311 -27.78 -9.37 -8.10
N ASP A 312 -28.83 -9.94 -8.68
CA ASP A 312 -29.70 -9.23 -9.63
C ASP A 312 -31.12 -9.74 -9.51
N PHE A 313 -32.08 -8.89 -9.80
CA PHE A 313 -33.48 -9.28 -9.95
C PHE A 313 -34.16 -8.28 -10.87
N PHE A 314 -34.97 -8.82 -11.80
CA PHE A 314 -35.71 -8.04 -12.78
C PHE A 314 -36.87 -8.83 -13.34
N LEU A 315 -37.94 -8.13 -13.75
CA LEU A 315 -39.06 -8.75 -14.45
C LEU A 315 -38.64 -9.02 -15.90
N ILE A 316 -38.82 -10.28 -16.35
CA ILE A 316 -38.67 -10.67 -17.75
C ILE A 316 -39.91 -10.22 -18.50
N ASP A 317 -41.08 -10.41 -17.87
CA ASP A 317 -42.41 -9.98 -18.30
C ASP A 317 -43.30 -9.74 -17.06
N ASP A 318 -44.59 -9.52 -17.24
CA ASP A 318 -45.54 -9.22 -16.16
C ASP A 318 -45.72 -10.37 -15.16
N ASP A 319 -45.40 -11.62 -15.51
CA ASP A 319 -45.56 -12.79 -14.66
C ASP A 319 -44.27 -13.50 -14.27
N HIS A 320 -43.13 -13.11 -14.85
CA HIS A 320 -41.88 -13.79 -14.61
C HIS A 320 -40.82 -12.86 -14.01
N LEU A 321 -40.38 -13.17 -12.77
CA LEU A 321 -39.29 -12.48 -12.06
C LEU A 321 -38.02 -13.34 -12.10
N CYS A 322 -36.99 -12.86 -12.74
CA CYS A 322 -35.64 -13.45 -12.67
C CYS A 322 -34.93 -13.01 -11.41
N ILE A 323 -34.27 -13.96 -10.74
CA ILE A 323 -33.49 -13.76 -9.52
C ILE A 323 -32.13 -14.41 -9.74
N VAL A 324 -31.05 -13.68 -9.48
CA VAL A 324 -29.67 -14.15 -9.64
C VAL A 324 -28.88 -13.81 -8.39
N ILE A 325 -28.05 -14.74 -7.92
CA ILE A 325 -26.99 -14.50 -6.97
C ILE A 325 -25.73 -15.23 -7.42
N ALA A 326 -24.58 -14.61 -7.27
CA ALA A 326 -23.35 -15.14 -7.83
C ALA A 326 -22.12 -14.62 -7.06
N ASP A 327 -21.05 -15.43 -7.10
CA ASP A 327 -19.75 -15.11 -6.56
C ASP A 327 -18.65 -15.40 -7.59
N VAL A 328 -17.80 -14.41 -7.83
CA VAL A 328 -16.68 -14.47 -8.78
C VAL A 328 -15.38 -14.87 -8.05
N SER A 329 -14.67 -15.83 -8.62
CA SER A 329 -13.38 -16.27 -8.11
C SER A 329 -12.38 -15.13 -7.99
N GLY A 330 -11.69 -15.03 -6.84
CA GLY A 330 -10.71 -13.98 -6.56
C GLY A 330 -11.34 -12.74 -5.91
N LYS A 331 -10.57 -11.66 -5.75
CA LYS A 331 -11.00 -10.49 -4.97
C LYS A 331 -10.46 -9.18 -5.53
N GLY A 332 -11.19 -8.10 -5.29
CA GLY A 332 -10.77 -6.74 -5.69
C GLY A 332 -11.07 -6.43 -7.15
N VAL A 333 -10.33 -5.51 -7.75
CA VAL A 333 -10.64 -4.94 -9.08
C VAL A 333 -10.82 -5.99 -10.19
N PRO A 334 -9.97 -7.03 -10.33
CA PRO A 334 -10.19 -8.06 -11.35
C PRO A 334 -11.52 -8.79 -11.18
N ALA A 335 -11.86 -9.19 -9.95
CA ALA A 335 -13.12 -9.87 -9.66
C ALA A 335 -14.34 -8.96 -9.93
N ALA A 336 -14.26 -7.70 -9.53
CA ALA A 336 -15.32 -6.70 -9.80
C ALA A 336 -15.56 -6.47 -11.30
N LEU A 337 -14.49 -6.41 -12.11
CA LEU A 337 -14.62 -6.29 -13.57
C LEU A 337 -15.27 -7.52 -14.20
N PHE A 338 -14.86 -8.70 -13.75
CA PHE A 338 -15.44 -9.96 -14.22
C PHE A 338 -16.90 -10.13 -13.79
N MET A 339 -17.23 -9.67 -12.57
CA MET A 339 -18.60 -9.59 -12.04
C MET A 339 -19.50 -8.76 -12.95
N MET A 340 -19.07 -7.55 -13.33
CA MET A 340 -19.86 -6.66 -14.20
C MET A 340 -20.16 -7.30 -15.55
N VAL A 341 -19.18 -7.95 -16.16
CA VAL A 341 -19.35 -8.67 -17.44
C VAL A 341 -20.31 -9.83 -17.27
N SER A 342 -20.13 -10.65 -16.22
CA SER A 342 -20.97 -11.82 -15.93
C SER A 342 -22.42 -11.42 -15.67
N LYS A 343 -22.65 -10.36 -14.89
CA LYS A 343 -23.99 -9.81 -14.62
C LYS A 343 -24.71 -9.42 -15.91
N VAL A 344 -24.03 -8.65 -16.78
CA VAL A 344 -24.62 -8.19 -18.05
C VAL A 344 -24.95 -9.37 -18.98
N ILE A 345 -24.06 -10.36 -19.06
CA ILE A 345 -24.28 -11.57 -19.89
C ILE A 345 -25.48 -12.35 -19.35
N LEU A 346 -25.54 -12.63 -18.04
CA LEU A 346 -26.65 -13.36 -17.43
C LEU A 346 -28.00 -12.65 -17.65
N GLN A 347 -28.06 -11.34 -17.40
CA GLN A 347 -29.26 -10.53 -17.63
C GLN A 347 -29.68 -10.56 -19.10
N SER A 348 -28.72 -10.40 -20.03
CA SER A 348 -29.02 -10.43 -21.47
C SER A 348 -29.56 -11.79 -21.92
N CYS A 349 -29.00 -12.89 -21.38
CA CYS A 349 -29.52 -14.25 -21.67
C CYS A 349 -30.92 -14.45 -21.09
N ALA A 350 -31.18 -13.98 -19.87
CA ALA A 350 -32.49 -14.11 -19.22
C ALA A 350 -33.61 -13.36 -19.98
N MET A 351 -33.30 -12.15 -20.48
CA MET A 351 -34.28 -11.36 -21.27
C MET A 351 -34.71 -12.00 -22.61
N LEU A 352 -34.04 -13.09 -23.01
CA LEU A 352 -34.47 -13.88 -24.18
C LEU A 352 -35.61 -14.85 -23.85
N GLY A 353 -36.14 -14.88 -22.64
CA GLY A 353 -37.27 -15.70 -22.22
C GLY A 353 -36.97 -17.21 -22.21
N GLN A 354 -35.76 -17.59 -21.82
CA GLN A 354 -35.29 -18.98 -21.79
C GLN A 354 -35.36 -19.54 -20.38
N SER A 355 -35.22 -20.88 -20.24
CA SER A 355 -35.14 -21.52 -18.93
C SER A 355 -33.85 -21.14 -18.18
N SER A 356 -33.86 -21.32 -16.89
CA SER A 356 -32.70 -21.04 -16.03
C SER A 356 -31.45 -21.83 -16.46
N ALA A 357 -31.62 -23.08 -16.86
CA ALA A 357 -30.52 -23.89 -17.39
C ALA A 357 -29.96 -23.34 -18.72
N ASP A 358 -30.83 -22.89 -19.63
CA ASP A 358 -30.40 -22.30 -20.90
C ASP A 358 -29.68 -20.98 -20.71
N ILE A 359 -30.09 -20.17 -19.72
CA ILE A 359 -29.36 -18.94 -19.32
C ILE A 359 -27.93 -19.29 -18.94
N LEU A 360 -27.75 -20.28 -18.03
CA LEU A 360 -26.43 -20.71 -17.58
C LEU A 360 -25.58 -21.32 -18.71
N ASN A 361 -26.21 -22.14 -19.60
CA ASN A 361 -25.50 -22.74 -20.73
C ASN A 361 -24.93 -21.66 -21.67
N LYS A 362 -25.71 -20.66 -22.04
CA LYS A 362 -25.29 -19.56 -22.91
C LYS A 362 -24.29 -18.64 -22.25
N ALA A 363 -24.51 -18.32 -20.97
CA ALA A 363 -23.58 -17.52 -20.21
C ALA A 363 -22.20 -18.21 -20.08
N ASN A 364 -22.19 -19.54 -19.84
CA ASN A 364 -20.95 -20.30 -19.81
C ASN A 364 -20.22 -20.27 -21.16
N GLU A 365 -20.92 -20.50 -22.28
CA GLU A 365 -20.36 -20.42 -23.62
C GLU A 365 -19.74 -19.03 -23.90
N ALA A 366 -20.48 -17.96 -23.61
CA ALA A 366 -20.04 -16.58 -23.83
C ALA A 366 -18.83 -16.20 -22.98
N ILE A 367 -18.80 -16.63 -21.71
CA ILE A 367 -17.70 -16.33 -20.80
C ILE A 367 -16.46 -17.16 -21.15
N CYS A 368 -16.58 -18.47 -21.37
CA CYS A 368 -15.46 -19.34 -21.72
C CYS A 368 -14.76 -18.88 -23.00
N SER A 369 -15.48 -18.40 -24.00
CA SER A 369 -14.92 -17.95 -25.28
C SER A 369 -13.93 -16.77 -25.18
N ASN A 370 -13.94 -16.00 -24.06
CA ASN A 370 -13.12 -14.81 -23.87
C ASN A 370 -12.42 -14.78 -22.49
N ASN A 371 -12.20 -15.93 -21.86
CA ASN A 371 -11.68 -16.02 -20.49
C ASN A 371 -10.19 -16.42 -20.45
N GLU A 372 -9.30 -15.53 -20.91
CA GLU A 372 -7.85 -15.73 -20.81
C GLU A 372 -7.32 -15.70 -19.37
N THR A 373 -8.08 -15.13 -18.45
CA THR A 373 -7.69 -14.97 -17.02
C THR A 373 -7.99 -16.20 -16.19
N ASN A 374 -8.67 -17.21 -16.73
CA ASN A 374 -9.13 -18.42 -16.03
C ASN A 374 -9.96 -18.11 -14.77
N MET A 375 -10.71 -17.01 -14.75
CA MET A 375 -11.65 -16.68 -13.68
C MET A 375 -12.94 -17.45 -13.89
N PHE A 376 -13.65 -17.74 -12.82
CA PHE A 376 -14.94 -18.43 -12.88
C PHE A 376 -15.94 -17.75 -11.94
N VAL A 377 -17.21 -18.09 -12.13
CA VAL A 377 -18.32 -17.57 -11.31
C VAL A 377 -19.18 -18.73 -10.84
N THR A 378 -19.48 -18.76 -9.55
CA THR A 378 -20.59 -19.58 -9.04
C THR A 378 -21.89 -18.81 -9.21
N VAL A 379 -22.93 -19.43 -9.73
CA VAL A 379 -24.21 -18.75 -10.03
C VAL A 379 -25.39 -19.61 -9.65
N TRP A 380 -26.32 -19.05 -8.90
CA TRP A 380 -27.69 -19.54 -8.81
C TRP A 380 -28.63 -18.60 -9.58
N VAL A 381 -29.45 -19.14 -10.46
CA VAL A 381 -30.47 -18.38 -11.16
C VAL A 381 -31.83 -19.08 -11.04
N GLY A 382 -32.87 -18.30 -10.75
CA GLY A 382 -34.24 -18.78 -10.68
C GLY A 382 -35.22 -17.82 -11.36
N ILE A 383 -36.22 -18.36 -12.05
CA ILE A 383 -37.31 -17.61 -12.66
C ILE A 383 -38.59 -17.97 -11.91
N LEU A 384 -39.12 -17.01 -11.15
CA LEU A 384 -40.38 -17.13 -10.44
C LEU A 384 -41.53 -16.78 -11.39
N GLU A 385 -42.43 -17.75 -11.64
CA GLU A 385 -43.76 -17.51 -12.21
C GLU A 385 -44.68 -17.02 -11.09
N ILE A 386 -44.97 -15.72 -11.10
CA ILE A 386 -45.63 -15.01 -10.00
C ILE A 386 -47.04 -15.52 -9.76
N SER A 387 -47.79 -15.80 -10.85
CA SER A 387 -49.16 -16.32 -10.81
C SER A 387 -49.29 -17.68 -10.14
N THR A 388 -48.23 -18.51 -10.21
CA THR A 388 -48.25 -19.87 -9.66
C THR A 388 -47.37 -20.07 -8.42
N GLY A 389 -46.39 -19.20 -8.19
CA GLY A 389 -45.40 -19.39 -7.15
C GLY A 389 -44.35 -20.47 -7.46
N THR A 390 -44.23 -20.86 -8.74
CA THR A 390 -43.25 -21.87 -9.19
C THR A 390 -41.96 -21.17 -9.61
N ILE A 391 -40.83 -21.58 -9.04
CA ILE A 391 -39.48 -21.12 -9.46
C ILE A 391 -38.87 -22.24 -10.29
N THR A 392 -38.55 -21.95 -11.56
CA THR A 392 -37.64 -22.79 -12.34
C THR A 392 -36.24 -22.32 -12.11
N ALA A 393 -35.37 -23.14 -11.51
CA ALA A 393 -34.04 -22.76 -11.09
C ALA A 393 -32.95 -23.65 -11.68
N ALA A 394 -31.74 -23.10 -11.77
CA ALA A 394 -30.51 -23.84 -12.10
C ALA A 394 -29.33 -23.31 -11.25
N ASN A 395 -28.40 -24.19 -10.91
CA ASN A 395 -27.28 -23.88 -10.05
C ASN A 395 -25.96 -24.29 -10.72
N ALA A 396 -25.05 -23.34 -10.86
CA ALA A 396 -23.70 -23.50 -11.40
C ALA A 396 -22.66 -23.42 -10.28
N GLY A 397 -22.68 -24.38 -9.35
CA GLY A 397 -21.70 -24.50 -8.27
C GLY A 397 -21.82 -23.45 -7.16
N HIS A 398 -22.95 -22.77 -7.05
CA HIS A 398 -23.24 -21.79 -6.00
C HIS A 398 -23.81 -22.47 -4.75
N GLU A 399 -23.82 -21.76 -3.62
CA GLU A 399 -24.36 -22.26 -2.35
C GLU A 399 -25.80 -22.79 -2.46
N TYR A 400 -26.14 -23.74 -1.59
CA TYR A 400 -27.49 -24.28 -1.56
C TYR A 400 -28.50 -23.25 -1.07
N PRO A 401 -29.62 -23.02 -1.78
CA PRO A 401 -30.71 -22.18 -1.29
C PRO A 401 -31.23 -22.64 0.07
N VAL A 402 -31.70 -21.72 0.88
CA VAL A 402 -32.46 -22.04 2.11
C VAL A 402 -33.91 -21.66 1.88
N ILE A 403 -34.81 -22.60 2.08
CA ILE A 403 -36.24 -22.42 1.89
C ILE A 403 -36.99 -22.52 3.21
N MET A 404 -37.92 -21.60 3.43
CA MET A 404 -38.91 -21.71 4.52
C MET A 404 -40.17 -22.40 4.00
N LYS A 405 -40.49 -23.54 4.56
CA LYS A 405 -41.77 -24.26 4.32
C LYS A 405 -42.38 -24.65 5.65
N ASN A 406 -43.70 -24.54 5.72
CA ASN A 406 -44.47 -24.83 6.95
C ASN A 406 -43.93 -24.06 8.19
N GLY A 407 -43.36 -22.85 7.97
CA GLY A 407 -42.83 -21.99 9.03
C GLY A 407 -41.45 -22.38 9.54
N GLU A 408 -40.67 -23.20 8.85
CA GLU A 408 -39.33 -23.60 9.20
C GLU A 408 -38.37 -23.45 8.01
N PHE A 409 -37.21 -22.79 8.24
CA PHE A 409 -36.15 -22.67 7.27
C PHE A 409 -35.27 -23.92 7.26
N SER A 410 -35.00 -24.45 6.08
CA SER A 410 -34.13 -25.60 5.87
C SER A 410 -33.37 -25.50 4.56
N VAL A 411 -32.19 -26.14 4.50
CA VAL A 411 -31.33 -26.15 3.29
C VAL A 411 -31.99 -27.00 2.20
N LEU A 412 -32.19 -26.41 1.04
CA LEU A 412 -32.68 -27.10 -0.14
C LEU A 412 -31.49 -27.66 -0.94
N LYS A 413 -31.23 -28.95 -0.80
CA LYS A 413 -30.16 -29.63 -1.57
C LYS A 413 -30.64 -29.84 -3.02
N ASP A 414 -30.06 -29.06 -3.92
CA ASP A 414 -30.30 -29.14 -5.35
C ASP A 414 -29.21 -29.96 -6.08
N ARG A 415 -29.27 -29.99 -7.41
CA ARG A 415 -28.23 -30.59 -8.25
C ARG A 415 -27.36 -29.49 -8.79
N HIS A 416 -26.17 -29.34 -8.20
CA HIS A 416 -25.18 -28.42 -8.69
C HIS A 416 -24.61 -28.82 -10.05
N GLY A 417 -24.50 -27.84 -10.96
CA GLY A 417 -23.61 -27.88 -12.11
C GLY A 417 -22.19 -27.45 -11.74
N PHE A 418 -21.29 -27.45 -12.72
CA PHE A 418 -19.96 -26.88 -12.57
C PHE A 418 -20.03 -25.35 -12.70
N VAL A 419 -19.05 -24.63 -12.14
CA VAL A 419 -18.99 -23.15 -12.19
C VAL A 419 -18.95 -22.62 -13.63
N ILE A 420 -19.50 -21.43 -13.88
CA ILE A 420 -19.45 -20.76 -15.18
C ILE A 420 -18.04 -20.22 -15.45
N GLY A 421 -17.56 -20.34 -16.68
CA GLY A 421 -16.24 -19.90 -17.11
C GLY A 421 -15.10 -20.86 -16.77
N GLY A 422 -15.40 -21.93 -16.00
CA GLY A 422 -14.38 -22.92 -15.60
C GLY A 422 -14.13 -24.01 -16.64
N MET A 423 -15.13 -24.35 -17.45
CA MET A 423 -15.00 -25.40 -18.47
C MET A 423 -16.04 -25.20 -19.59
N GLU A 424 -15.61 -25.32 -20.84
CA GLU A 424 -16.52 -25.33 -21.99
C GLU A 424 -17.35 -26.60 -22.04
N GLY A 425 -18.55 -26.50 -22.63
CA GLY A 425 -19.42 -27.64 -22.89
C GLY A 425 -20.13 -28.23 -21.66
N VAL A 426 -20.09 -27.56 -20.51
CA VAL A 426 -20.88 -27.92 -19.34
C VAL A 426 -22.36 -27.72 -19.67
N VAL A 427 -23.21 -28.70 -19.28
CA VAL A 427 -24.64 -28.65 -19.45
C VAL A 427 -25.35 -28.56 -18.10
N TYR A 428 -26.06 -27.48 -17.88
CA TYR A 428 -26.86 -27.24 -16.67
C TYR A 428 -28.25 -27.83 -16.84
N LYS A 429 -28.95 -28.02 -15.73
CA LYS A 429 -30.31 -28.62 -15.70
C LYS A 429 -31.22 -27.79 -14.82
N ASP A 430 -32.44 -27.61 -15.29
CA ASP A 430 -33.48 -27.01 -14.49
C ASP A 430 -34.00 -27.96 -13.40
N TYR A 431 -34.43 -27.35 -12.30
CA TYR A 431 -35.22 -27.97 -11.25
C TYR A 431 -36.29 -26.98 -10.76
N GLU A 432 -37.36 -27.48 -10.18
CA GLU A 432 -38.48 -26.66 -9.74
C GLU A 432 -38.52 -26.53 -8.22
N ILE A 433 -38.84 -25.33 -7.76
CA ILE A 433 -39.17 -25.01 -6.39
C ILE A 433 -40.58 -24.44 -6.38
N LYS A 434 -41.48 -25.06 -5.62
CA LYS A 434 -42.84 -24.55 -5.45
C LYS A 434 -42.92 -23.75 -4.15
N LEU A 435 -43.26 -22.46 -4.23
CA LEU A 435 -43.61 -21.62 -3.11
C LEU A 435 -45.11 -21.55 -2.94
N GLU A 436 -45.58 -21.68 -1.71
CA GLU A 436 -46.94 -21.37 -1.30
C GLU A 436 -46.98 -19.99 -0.64
N PRO A 437 -48.16 -19.32 -0.61
CA PRO A 437 -48.28 -18.05 0.08
C PRO A 437 -47.78 -18.11 1.54
N GLY A 438 -46.82 -17.27 1.89
CA GLY A 438 -46.12 -17.26 3.17
C GLY A 438 -44.76 -17.93 3.19
N ASP A 439 -44.40 -18.72 2.15
CA ASP A 439 -43.09 -19.33 2.00
C ASP A 439 -42.04 -18.26 1.65
N LYS A 440 -40.77 -18.55 2.02
CA LYS A 440 -39.61 -17.67 1.74
C LYS A 440 -38.46 -18.46 1.16
N LEU A 441 -37.70 -17.81 0.28
CA LEU A 441 -36.43 -18.31 -0.23
C LEU A 441 -35.31 -17.35 0.17
N PHE A 442 -34.27 -17.88 0.80
CA PHE A 442 -33.08 -17.13 1.20
C PHE A 442 -31.88 -17.67 0.42
N LEU A 443 -31.19 -16.76 -0.28
CA LEU A 443 -30.01 -17.01 -1.08
C LEU A 443 -28.83 -16.23 -0.47
N TYR A 444 -27.63 -16.79 -0.53
CA TYR A 444 -26.46 -16.22 0.12
C TYR A 444 -25.19 -16.71 -0.57
N THR A 445 -24.09 -15.96 -0.43
CA THR A 445 -22.74 -16.38 -0.83
C THR A 445 -22.00 -16.97 0.37
N ASP A 446 -20.90 -17.68 0.10
CA ASP A 446 -20.08 -18.37 1.11
C ASP A 446 -19.55 -17.44 2.21
N GLY A 447 -19.40 -16.13 1.91
CA GLY A 447 -19.03 -15.13 2.91
C GLY A 447 -19.96 -15.04 4.12
N VAL A 448 -21.22 -15.53 4.03
CA VAL A 448 -22.13 -15.61 5.18
C VAL A 448 -21.70 -16.70 6.16
N PRO A 449 -21.67 -17.99 5.80
CA PRO A 449 -21.24 -19.04 6.72
C PRO A 449 -19.74 -19.03 7.01
N GLU A 450 -18.89 -18.51 6.13
CA GLU A 450 -17.44 -18.48 6.28
C GLU A 450 -16.93 -17.24 7.02
N SER A 451 -17.81 -16.30 7.38
CA SER A 451 -17.43 -15.17 8.25
C SER A 451 -16.75 -15.65 9.53
N THR A 452 -15.56 -15.11 9.85
CA THR A 452 -14.73 -15.61 10.96
C THR A 452 -14.57 -14.60 12.09
N ASP A 453 -14.49 -15.13 13.32
CA ASP A 453 -14.07 -14.35 14.49
C ASP A 453 -12.52 -14.22 14.57
N LYS A 454 -12.02 -13.56 15.62
CA LYS A 454 -10.58 -13.36 15.86
C LYS A 454 -9.80 -14.65 16.08
N ASP A 455 -10.48 -15.73 16.44
CA ASP A 455 -9.91 -17.07 16.66
C ASP A 455 -10.02 -17.95 15.40
N LEU A 456 -10.43 -17.36 14.25
CA LEU A 456 -10.64 -18.02 12.96
C LEU A 456 -11.74 -19.09 12.99
N LYS A 457 -12.70 -18.98 13.89
CA LYS A 457 -13.87 -19.83 13.92
C LYS A 457 -14.92 -19.28 12.98
N MET A 458 -15.50 -20.13 12.13
CA MET A 458 -16.54 -19.74 11.18
C MET A 458 -17.88 -19.51 11.88
N PHE A 459 -18.69 -18.62 11.34
CA PHE A 459 -20.10 -18.39 11.72
C PHE A 459 -20.90 -19.70 11.55
N GLY A 460 -20.82 -20.31 10.38
CA GLY A 460 -21.32 -21.62 10.06
C GLY A 460 -22.82 -21.66 9.73
N MET A 461 -23.20 -22.75 9.09
CA MET A 461 -24.58 -22.99 8.63
C MET A 461 -25.59 -23.08 9.79
N ASP A 462 -25.21 -23.70 10.90
CA ASP A 462 -26.12 -23.90 12.03
C ASP A 462 -26.60 -22.56 12.61
N ARG A 463 -25.66 -21.62 12.86
CA ARG A 463 -26.04 -20.26 13.34
C ARG A 463 -26.86 -19.48 12.31
N MET A 464 -26.52 -19.63 11.01
CA MET A 464 -27.31 -18.99 9.94
C MET A 464 -28.75 -19.48 9.98
N LEU A 465 -28.98 -20.80 10.10
CA LEU A 465 -30.32 -21.39 10.20
C LEU A 465 -31.05 -20.98 11.49
N ASP A 466 -30.35 -20.92 12.62
CA ASP A 466 -30.91 -20.44 13.88
C ASP A 466 -31.44 -19.01 13.73
N VAL A 467 -30.62 -18.09 13.18
CA VAL A 467 -31.05 -16.69 12.94
C VAL A 467 -32.25 -16.60 12.01
N LEU A 468 -32.30 -17.40 10.94
CA LEU A 468 -33.42 -17.45 10.00
C LEU A 468 -34.70 -17.93 10.69
N ASN A 469 -34.61 -19.02 11.45
CA ASN A 469 -35.75 -19.63 12.14
C ASN A 469 -36.30 -18.77 13.29
N ASP A 470 -35.43 -18.05 14.01
CA ASP A 470 -35.83 -17.11 15.04
C ASP A 470 -36.59 -15.89 14.45
N ASN A 471 -36.31 -15.54 13.18
CA ASN A 471 -36.90 -14.39 12.49
C ASN A 471 -37.86 -14.79 11.34
N ARG A 472 -38.38 -16.01 11.32
CA ARG A 472 -39.21 -16.57 10.24
C ARG A 472 -40.45 -15.72 9.85
N ASN A 473 -41.04 -15.00 10.81
CA ASN A 473 -42.22 -14.15 10.60
C ASN A 473 -41.88 -12.72 10.18
N ALA A 474 -40.59 -12.35 10.13
CA ALA A 474 -40.14 -11.01 9.76
C ALA A 474 -40.21 -10.81 8.23
N SER A 475 -40.23 -9.57 7.76
CA SER A 475 -40.08 -9.20 6.36
C SER A 475 -38.69 -9.58 5.80
N SER A 476 -38.55 -9.65 4.48
CA SER A 476 -37.26 -9.92 3.84
C SER A 476 -36.17 -8.92 4.27
N THR A 477 -36.53 -7.64 4.37
CA THR A 477 -35.62 -6.58 4.86
C THR A 477 -35.15 -6.83 6.31
N GLU A 478 -36.10 -7.20 7.20
CA GLU A 478 -35.78 -7.46 8.61
C GLU A 478 -34.92 -8.73 8.77
N ILE A 479 -35.20 -9.79 8.00
CA ILE A 479 -34.40 -11.03 8.01
C ILE A 479 -32.94 -10.73 7.65
N LEU A 480 -32.69 -10.02 6.55
CA LEU A 480 -31.32 -9.66 6.16
C LEU A 480 -30.64 -8.76 7.20
N GLY A 481 -31.37 -7.79 7.75
CA GLY A 481 -30.87 -6.93 8.82
C GLY A 481 -30.47 -7.71 10.09
N LYS A 482 -31.28 -8.70 10.50
CA LYS A 482 -30.96 -9.58 11.65
C LYS A 482 -29.78 -10.49 11.37
N MET A 483 -29.70 -11.06 10.17
CA MET A 483 -28.57 -11.88 9.74
C MET A 483 -27.28 -11.06 9.78
N ARG A 484 -27.32 -9.84 9.23
CA ARG A 484 -26.16 -8.93 9.23
C ARG A 484 -25.69 -8.62 10.65
N ASN A 485 -26.61 -8.27 11.56
CA ASN A 485 -26.28 -7.97 12.94
C ASN A 485 -25.66 -9.19 13.65
N ALA A 486 -26.20 -10.40 13.40
CA ALA A 486 -25.66 -11.63 14.00
C ALA A 486 -24.25 -11.95 13.51
N ILE A 487 -23.96 -11.70 12.23
CA ILE A 487 -22.60 -11.85 11.67
C ILE A 487 -21.67 -10.81 12.29
N ASP A 488 -22.05 -9.53 12.35
CA ASP A 488 -21.22 -8.46 12.89
C ASP A 488 -20.92 -8.67 14.40
N GLU A 489 -21.89 -9.13 15.18
CA GLU A 489 -21.69 -9.51 16.59
C GLU A 489 -20.72 -10.69 16.74
N PHE A 490 -20.84 -11.70 15.88
CA PHE A 490 -19.95 -12.86 15.90
C PHE A 490 -18.52 -12.53 15.51
N VAL A 491 -18.34 -11.78 14.43
CA VAL A 491 -17.03 -11.34 13.90
C VAL A 491 -16.32 -10.42 14.91
N ASN A 492 -17.07 -9.59 15.66
CA ASN A 492 -16.56 -8.73 16.74
C ASN A 492 -15.30 -7.93 16.38
N GLY A 493 -15.31 -7.33 15.18
CA GLY A 493 -14.23 -6.48 14.69
C GLY A 493 -12.99 -7.24 14.17
N ALA A 494 -13.11 -8.52 13.81
CA ALA A 494 -12.12 -9.21 12.99
C ALA A 494 -12.20 -8.71 11.53
N ASP A 495 -11.10 -8.85 10.78
CA ASP A 495 -11.06 -8.49 9.36
C ASP A 495 -12.00 -9.41 8.54
N ARG A 496 -12.75 -8.82 7.63
CA ARG A 496 -13.57 -9.59 6.68
C ARG A 496 -12.70 -10.21 5.61
N PHE A 497 -12.85 -11.52 5.43
CA PHE A 497 -12.09 -12.27 4.41
C PHE A 497 -12.81 -12.34 3.08
N ASP A 498 -14.17 -12.34 3.07
CA ASP A 498 -14.96 -12.44 1.87
C ASP A 498 -16.12 -11.46 1.82
N ASP A 499 -16.65 -11.27 0.60
CA ASP A 499 -17.85 -10.48 0.33
C ASP A 499 -19.05 -11.17 0.96
N ILE A 500 -20.00 -10.42 1.51
CA ILE A 500 -21.20 -10.95 2.13
C ILE A 500 -22.39 -10.51 1.31
N THR A 501 -22.98 -11.44 0.56
CA THR A 501 -24.15 -11.17 -0.28
C THR A 501 -25.32 -12.04 0.14
N MET A 502 -26.49 -11.41 0.29
CA MET A 502 -27.74 -12.07 0.70
C MET A 502 -28.91 -11.53 -0.09
N LEU A 503 -29.83 -12.43 -0.41
CA LEU A 503 -31.13 -12.09 -1.03
C LEU A 503 -32.22 -12.92 -0.37
N CYS A 504 -33.33 -12.29 0.00
CA CYS A 504 -34.52 -12.97 0.51
C CYS A 504 -35.73 -12.55 -0.29
N ILE A 505 -36.53 -13.52 -0.71
CA ILE A 505 -37.84 -13.31 -1.31
C ILE A 505 -38.90 -14.07 -0.52
N GLY A 506 -39.96 -13.38 -0.11
CA GLY A 506 -41.18 -13.94 0.44
C GLY A 506 -42.27 -13.92 -0.61
N TYR A 507 -42.96 -15.03 -0.79
CA TYR A 507 -44.07 -15.13 -1.73
C TYR A 507 -45.42 -14.97 -0.98
N ASN A 508 -46.21 -13.99 -1.39
CA ASN A 508 -47.51 -13.68 -0.77
C ASN A 508 -48.68 -14.26 -1.53
N GLY A 509 -48.45 -14.75 -2.75
CA GLY A 509 -49.50 -15.29 -3.65
C GLY A 509 -50.08 -14.25 -4.58
N PRO A 510 -50.74 -14.71 -5.66
CA PRO A 510 -51.32 -13.84 -6.69
C PRO A 510 -52.50 -13.00 -6.16
N ASP A 511 -53.20 -13.48 -5.11
CA ASP A 511 -54.37 -12.81 -4.55
C ASP A 511 -53.99 -11.73 -3.51
N ALA A 512 -52.69 -11.54 -3.22
CA ALA A 512 -52.25 -10.48 -2.30
C ALA A 512 -52.52 -9.06 -2.82
N ALA A 513 -52.87 -8.92 -4.11
CA ALA A 513 -53.22 -7.67 -4.78
C ALA A 513 -54.68 -7.19 -4.48
N HIS A 514 -55.43 -7.98 -3.74
CA HIS A 514 -56.81 -7.71 -3.38
C HIS A 514 -56.98 -7.74 -1.85
#